data_fada7410b944bc882b030223b0ff7dc0
#
_entry.id   fada7410b944bc882b030223b0ff7dc0
#
_cell.length_a   1.000
_cell.length_b   1.000
_cell.length_c   1.000
_cell.angle_alpha   90.00
_cell.angle_beta   90.00
_cell.angle_gamma   90.00
#
_symmetry.space_group_name_H-M   'P 1'
#
loop_
_entity.id
_entity.type
_entity.pdbx_description
1 polymer ?
#
loop_
_entity_poly.entity_id
_entity_poly.type
_entity_poly.pdbx_seq_one_letter_code
_entity_poly.pdbx_strand_id
1 'polypeptide(L)'
;MKYKRLKDLYDCFYTPPELSAQKQEIEECHRALSEAFGKPERRLVLRIIDAKDRIAEETSIDSFIAGFELAWKLSVELNHYENERSVSCQTAMGSGARFASKEEEK
;
A
#
# COMPACT_ATOMS: atom_id res chain seq x y z
N MET A 1 11.30 1.71 14.33
CA MET A 1 10.71 2.16 13.12
C MET A 1 10.14 3.54 13.23
N LYS A 2 10.38 4.37 12.21
CA LYS A 2 9.94 5.71 12.29
C LYS A 2 8.45 5.86 12.28
N TYR A 3 7.72 5.05 11.58
CA TYR A 3 6.30 5.21 11.46
C TYR A 3 5.58 4.10 12.21
N LYS A 4 5.78 4.06 13.51
CA LYS A 4 5.24 2.99 14.29
C LYS A 4 3.71 2.89 14.25
N ARG A 5 3.03 4.01 14.31
CA ARG A 5 1.58 3.98 14.31
C ARG A 5 1.02 3.53 12.98
N LEU A 6 1.68 3.94 11.88
CA LEU A 6 1.24 3.50 10.57
C LEU A 6 1.52 2.03 10.38
N LYS A 7 2.61 1.53 10.95
CA LYS A 7 2.90 0.12 10.91
C LYS A 7 1.85 -0.65 11.71
N ASP A 8 1.41 -0.12 12.83
CA ASP A 8 0.37 -0.75 13.61
C ASP A 8 -0.95 -0.81 12.84
N LEU A 9 -1.26 0.24 12.10
CA LEU A 9 -2.45 0.22 11.27
C LEU A 9 -2.34 -0.83 10.18
N TYR A 10 -1.15 -0.92 9.59
CA TYR A 10 -0.92 -1.94 8.57
C TYR A 10 -1.16 -3.31 9.18
N ASP A 11 -0.61 -3.57 10.34
CA ASP A 11 -0.76 -4.88 10.95
C ASP A 11 -2.22 -5.20 11.27
N CYS A 12 -2.99 -4.21 11.64
CA CYS A 12 -4.36 -4.44 12.01
C CYS A 12 -5.31 -4.54 10.83
N PHE A 13 -5.09 -3.77 9.81
CA PHE A 13 -6.08 -3.65 8.76
C PHE A 13 -5.70 -4.14 7.39
N TYR A 14 -4.43 -4.34 7.14
CA TYR A 14 -4.05 -4.78 5.81
C TYR A 14 -4.31 -6.27 5.66
N THR A 15 -4.96 -6.66 4.60
CA THR A 15 -5.20 -8.04 4.29
C THR A 15 -4.49 -8.35 2.98
N PRO A 16 -3.54 -9.28 2.99
CA PRO A 16 -2.82 -9.59 1.76
C PRO A 16 -3.73 -10.23 0.73
N PRO A 17 -3.43 -10.02 -0.52
CA PRO A 17 -4.24 -10.64 -1.55
C PRO A 17 -4.00 -12.15 -1.59
N GLU A 18 -4.98 -12.84 -2.14
CA GLU A 18 -4.86 -14.26 -2.26
C GLU A 18 -4.12 -14.56 -3.54
N LEU A 19 -2.98 -15.17 -3.45
CA LEU A 19 -2.17 -15.47 -4.62
C LEU A 19 -1.85 -16.94 -4.66
N SER A 20 -2.86 -17.75 -4.60
CA SER A 20 -2.71 -19.19 -4.51
C SER A 20 -1.98 -19.80 -5.67
N ALA A 21 -2.29 -19.35 -6.86
CA ALA A 21 -1.66 -19.92 -8.04
C ALA A 21 -0.16 -19.68 -8.05
N GLN A 22 0.22 -18.46 -7.71
CA GLN A 22 1.63 -18.12 -7.67
C GLN A 22 2.35 -18.87 -6.56
N LYS A 23 1.70 -19.02 -5.42
CA LYS A 23 2.31 -19.74 -4.30
C LYS A 23 2.48 -21.20 -4.66
N GLN A 24 1.52 -21.76 -5.36
CA GLN A 24 1.61 -23.14 -5.75
C GLN A 24 2.74 -23.35 -6.76
N GLU A 25 2.91 -22.42 -7.66
CA GLU A 25 3.99 -22.50 -8.61
C GLU A 25 5.34 -22.48 -7.91
N ILE A 26 5.49 -21.61 -6.92
CA ILE A 26 6.72 -21.52 -6.15
C ILE A 26 6.98 -22.85 -5.46
N GLU A 27 5.95 -23.44 -4.87
CA GLU A 27 6.12 -24.68 -4.19
C GLU A 27 6.53 -25.80 -5.12
N GLU A 28 5.95 -25.86 -6.29
CA GLU A 28 6.28 -26.89 -7.24
C GLU A 28 7.69 -26.74 -7.73
N CYS A 29 8.13 -25.52 -8.02
CA CYS A 29 9.48 -25.29 -8.46
C CYS A 29 10.47 -25.61 -7.36
N HIS A 30 10.13 -25.24 -6.13
CA HIS A 30 11.01 -25.53 -5.01
C HIS A 30 11.15 -27.04 -4.81
N ARG A 31 10.07 -27.77 -4.96
CA ARG A 31 10.13 -29.20 -4.81
C ARG A 31 11.00 -29.82 -5.89
N ALA A 32 10.87 -29.36 -7.13
CA ALA A 32 11.67 -29.87 -8.23
C ALA A 32 13.16 -29.61 -7.99
N LEU A 33 13.47 -28.41 -7.51
CA LEU A 33 14.85 -28.10 -7.21
C LEU A 33 15.38 -28.96 -6.06
N SER A 34 14.57 -29.18 -5.05
CA SER A 34 14.99 -29.96 -3.92
C SER A 34 15.29 -31.41 -4.30
N GLU A 35 14.58 -31.91 -5.29
CA GLU A 35 14.82 -33.25 -5.73
C GLU A 35 16.03 -33.35 -6.62
N ALA A 36 16.34 -32.30 -7.35
CA ALA A 36 17.45 -32.32 -8.29
C ALA A 36 18.80 -32.02 -7.66
N PHE A 37 18.83 -31.30 -6.57
CA PHE A 37 20.07 -30.83 -6.02
C PHE A 37 20.29 -31.29 -4.59
N GLY A 38 21.51 -31.17 -4.13
CA GLY A 38 21.85 -31.60 -2.80
C GLY A 38 21.58 -30.56 -1.75
N LYS A 39 22.03 -30.87 -0.53
CA LYS A 39 21.73 -30.03 0.61
C LYS A 39 22.27 -28.61 0.53
N PRO A 40 23.50 -28.40 0.06
CA PRO A 40 23.99 -27.02 0.00
C PRO A 40 23.15 -26.15 -0.94
N GLU A 41 22.76 -26.70 -2.07
CA GLU A 41 21.96 -25.97 -3.02
C GLU A 41 20.57 -25.70 -2.49
N ARG A 42 20.01 -26.66 -1.78
CA ARG A 42 18.70 -26.49 -1.19
C ARG A 42 18.70 -25.37 -0.15
N ARG A 43 19.79 -25.25 0.59
CA ARG A 43 19.90 -24.18 1.56
C ARG A 43 19.95 -22.83 0.88
N LEU A 44 20.66 -22.74 -0.24
CA LEU A 44 20.74 -21.47 -0.95
C LEU A 44 19.36 -21.07 -1.49
N VAL A 45 18.62 -22.03 -1.99
CA VAL A 45 17.29 -21.75 -2.50
C VAL A 45 16.39 -21.23 -1.39
N LEU A 46 16.47 -21.86 -0.21
CA LEU A 46 15.67 -21.39 0.90
C LEU A 46 16.08 -19.98 1.33
N ARG A 47 17.35 -19.68 1.29
CA ARG A 47 17.81 -18.35 1.65
C ARG A 47 17.29 -17.31 0.67
N ILE A 48 17.24 -17.66 -0.61
CA ILE A 48 16.71 -16.75 -1.61
C ILE A 48 15.23 -16.52 -1.35
N ILE A 49 14.48 -17.58 -1.09
CA ILE A 49 13.06 -17.46 -0.83
C ILE A 49 12.82 -16.58 0.41
N ASP A 50 13.55 -16.83 1.48
CA ASP A 50 13.38 -16.04 2.69
C ASP A 50 13.72 -14.58 2.47
N ALA A 51 14.76 -14.31 1.71
CA ALA A 51 15.13 -12.92 1.44
C ALA A 51 14.08 -12.24 0.61
N LYS A 52 13.53 -12.94 -0.37
CA LYS A 52 12.49 -12.34 -1.20
C LYS A 52 11.23 -12.11 -0.39
N ASP A 53 10.92 -12.99 0.54
CA ASP A 53 9.76 -12.80 1.39
C ASP A 53 9.93 -11.56 2.26
N ARG A 54 11.13 -11.34 2.77
CA ARG A 54 11.37 -10.15 3.58
C ARG A 54 11.25 -8.89 2.73
N ILE A 55 11.77 -8.93 1.50
CA ILE A 55 11.64 -7.79 0.62
C ILE A 55 10.17 -7.51 0.35
N ALA A 56 9.40 -8.56 0.10
CA ALA A 56 7.99 -8.38 -0.19
C ALA A 56 7.26 -7.76 1.00
N GLU A 57 7.57 -8.22 2.19
CA GLU A 57 6.91 -7.69 3.36
C GLU A 57 7.29 -6.25 3.61
N GLU A 58 8.56 -5.92 3.52
CA GLU A 58 8.99 -4.56 3.74
C GLU A 58 8.46 -3.61 2.67
N THR A 59 8.40 -4.09 1.44
CA THR A 59 7.85 -3.28 0.36
C THR A 59 6.36 -3.04 0.59
N SER A 60 5.65 -4.05 1.08
CA SER A 60 4.24 -3.93 1.34
C SER A 60 3.98 -2.88 2.42
N ILE A 61 4.74 -2.93 3.52
CA ILE A 61 4.58 -1.97 4.59
C ILE A 61 4.92 -0.57 4.10
N ASP A 62 6.02 -0.45 3.36
CA ASP A 62 6.44 0.84 2.86
C ASP A 62 5.41 1.42 1.91
N SER A 63 4.83 0.59 1.06
CA SER A 63 3.82 1.05 0.12
C SER A 63 2.57 1.53 0.86
N PHE A 64 2.20 0.83 1.92
CA PHE A 64 1.06 1.22 2.71
C PHE A 64 1.30 2.60 3.34
N ILE A 65 2.48 2.80 3.91
CA ILE A 65 2.82 4.07 4.55
C ILE A 65 2.89 5.18 3.51
N ALA A 66 3.51 4.91 2.37
CA ALA A 66 3.62 5.91 1.32
C ALA A 66 2.26 6.30 0.79
N GLY A 67 1.38 5.33 0.64
CA GLY A 67 0.03 5.62 0.19
C GLY A 67 -0.73 6.46 1.19
N PHE A 68 -0.56 6.16 2.47
CA PHE A 68 -1.22 6.91 3.51
C PHE A 68 -0.70 8.35 3.52
N GLU A 69 0.60 8.53 3.37
CA GLU A 69 1.16 9.87 3.34
C GLU A 69 0.67 10.64 2.14
N LEU A 70 0.59 9.99 1.00
CA LEU A 70 0.11 10.64 -0.20
C LEU A 70 -1.35 11.07 -0.01
N ALA A 71 -2.17 10.19 0.53
CA ALA A 71 -3.56 10.51 0.77
C ALA A 71 -3.70 11.69 1.71
N TRP A 72 -2.86 11.75 2.74
CA TRP A 72 -2.89 12.85 3.68
C TRP A 72 -2.53 14.17 2.98
N LYS A 73 -1.48 14.15 2.17
CA LYS A 73 -1.08 15.35 1.47
C LYS A 73 -2.16 15.83 0.50
N LEU A 74 -2.78 14.89 -0.20
CA LEU A 74 -3.84 15.25 -1.11
C LEU A 74 -5.05 15.79 -0.36
N SER A 75 -5.32 15.23 0.80
CA SER A 75 -6.43 15.70 1.61
C SER A 75 -6.20 17.13 2.08
N VAL A 76 -5.00 17.44 2.48
CA VAL A 76 -4.67 18.79 2.92
C VAL A 76 -4.82 19.76 1.76
N GLU A 77 -4.32 19.38 0.59
CA GLU A 77 -4.43 20.23 -0.56
C GLU A 77 -5.87 20.47 -0.95
N LEU A 78 -6.66 19.43 -0.90
CA LEU A 78 -8.06 19.55 -1.27
C LEU A 78 -8.80 20.45 -0.30
N ASN A 79 -8.54 20.32 0.99
CA ASN A 79 -9.15 21.17 1.95
C ASN A 79 -8.78 22.62 1.73
N HIS A 80 -7.53 22.86 1.41
CA HIS A 80 -7.07 24.21 1.17
C HIS A 80 -7.77 24.78 -0.06
N TYR A 81 -7.86 23.99 -1.11
CA TYR A 81 -8.51 24.42 -2.32
C TYR A 81 -9.97 24.72 -2.06
N GLU A 82 -10.65 23.90 -1.32
CA GLU A 82 -12.04 24.12 -1.05
C GLU A 82 -12.29 25.34 -0.20
N ASN A 83 -11.40 25.61 0.74
CA ASN A 83 -11.54 26.81 1.53
C ASN A 83 -11.36 28.05 0.67
N GLU A 84 -10.39 28.06 -0.19
CA GLU A 84 -10.19 29.18 -1.07
C GLU A 84 -11.36 29.36 -2.01
N ARG A 85 -11.87 28.27 -2.54
CA ARG A 85 -12.95 28.34 -3.45
C ARG A 85 -14.20 28.85 -2.75
N SER A 86 -14.44 28.43 -1.52
CA SER A 86 -15.57 28.86 -0.77
C SER A 86 -15.53 30.34 -0.53
N VAL A 87 -14.39 30.86 -0.14
CA VAL A 87 -14.23 32.27 0.10
C VAL A 87 -14.47 33.03 -1.19
N SER A 88 -13.91 32.56 -2.28
CA SER A 88 -14.09 33.19 -3.54
C SER A 88 -15.55 33.24 -3.93
N CYS A 89 -16.24 32.16 -3.77
CA CYS A 89 -17.62 32.10 -4.10
C CYS A 89 -18.43 33.06 -3.26
N GLN A 90 -18.15 33.09 -1.99
CA GLN A 90 -18.90 33.99 -1.16
C GLN A 90 -18.66 35.42 -1.54
N THR A 91 -17.45 35.74 -1.89
CA THR A 91 -17.16 37.07 -2.26
C THR A 91 -17.78 37.41 -3.57
N ALA A 92 -17.72 36.56 -4.51
CA ALA A 92 -18.17 36.86 -5.84
C ALA A 92 -19.63 36.71 -6.04
N MET A 93 -20.25 35.74 -5.59
CA MET A 93 -21.57 35.60 -5.82
C MET A 93 -22.36 35.17 -4.73
N GLY A 94 -21.96 35.06 -3.70
CA GLY A 94 -22.78 34.63 -2.69
C GLY A 94 -22.63 33.22 -2.56
N SER A 95 -23.40 32.52 -2.15
CA SER A 95 -23.14 31.26 -1.89
C SER A 95 -23.69 30.24 -2.59
N GLY A 96 -23.70 29.27 -2.33
CA GLY A 96 -24.34 28.34 -2.85
C GLY A 96 -23.94 27.45 -3.74
N ALA A 97 -23.43 27.70 -4.63
CA ALA A 97 -23.15 26.86 -5.59
C ALA A 97 -22.13 25.91 -5.42
N ARG A 98 -21.51 25.74 -4.45
CA ARG A 98 -20.50 24.91 -4.47
C ARG A 98 -20.66 23.58 -4.05
N PHE A 99 -21.65 23.23 -3.51
CA PHE A 99 -21.69 22.05 -2.94
C PHE A 99 -21.78 20.87 -3.73
N ALA A 100 -22.13 20.96 -4.85
CA ALA A 100 -22.31 19.78 -5.58
C ALA A 100 -21.07 19.00 -5.75
N SER A 101 -20.01 19.64 -6.00
CA SER A 101 -18.91 18.89 -6.33
C SER A 101 -18.41 18.03 -5.24
N LYS A 102 -18.70 18.33 -4.05
CA LYS A 102 -18.28 17.55 -3.10
C LYS A 102 -18.77 16.24 -3.09
N GLU A 103 -19.89 16.00 -3.42
CA GLU A 103 -20.36 14.77 -3.35
C GLU A 103 -19.94 13.92 -4.34
N GLU A 104 -19.70 14.35 -5.47
CA GLU A 104 -19.30 13.49 -6.39
C GLU A 104 -17.99 13.04 -6.26
N GLU A 105 -17.19 13.68 -5.62
CA GLU A 105 -15.96 13.28 -5.51
C GLU A 105 -15.75 12.11 -4.85
N LYS A 106 -16.46 11.66 -4.24
CA LYS A 106 -16.23 10.58 -3.53
C LYS A 106 -16.55 9.46 -4.03
#